data_c0ab158da75e6290066b777e42045d80
#
_entry.id   c0ab158da75e6290066b777e42045d80
#
_cell.length_a   1.000
_cell.length_b   1.000
_cell.length_c   1.000
_cell.angle_alpha   90.00
_cell.angle_beta   90.00
_cell.angle_gamma   90.00
#
_symmetry.space_group_name_H-M   'P 1'
#
loop_
_entity.id
_entity.type
_entity.pdbx_description
1 polymer ?
#
loop_
_entity_poly.entity_id
_entity_poly.type
_entity_poly.pdbx_seq_one_letter_code
_entity_poly.pdbx_strand_id
1 'polypeptide(L)'
;MVTRRTFTLALMGSGLAGIAAHALGAGASVAASAPRGAARGSALEQQLAQIEAQTGGRLGVAILDTASTKPQGWRMHERFPMCSTFKFLLASAVLVRKDQGKEQLGRKIVYSKDVVVANSPVSGPRAGGDGMTVAELCEAAITRSDNTAANLLLESIGGPAALTDFARGIGDRITRLDRNEPTLNEAREGDPRDTTTPAAMLTDMRTLLLGKHLSTASREQLTAWLAGNKTGDARLRAGLPKSWQIGDKTGTGERGTSNDIAVIWPEGRAPILVVAYLTGATQATSTQRDAAIAQVGALVANI
;
A
#
# COMPACT_ATOMS: atom_id res chain seq x y z
N MET A 1 -55.87 -24.29 12.54
CA MET A 1 -56.81 -23.19 12.81
C MET A 1 -56.33 -22.00 12.01
N VAL A 2 -56.85 -21.83 10.75
CA VAL A 2 -57.98 -20.99 10.32
C VAL A 2 -57.74 -19.53 10.80
N THR A 3 -57.58 -18.53 9.90
CA THR A 3 -58.51 -18.07 8.84
C THR A 3 -57.84 -17.09 7.84
N ARG A 4 -58.18 -17.30 6.61
CA ARG A 4 -58.07 -16.33 5.48
C ARG A 4 -59.09 -15.20 5.70
N ARG A 5 -58.82 -14.00 5.19
CA ARG A 5 -59.86 -13.07 4.70
C ARG A 5 -59.37 -12.34 3.46
N THR A 6 -59.98 -12.77 2.38
CA THR A 6 -60.18 -12.12 1.08
C THR A 6 -61.22 -11.01 1.21
N PHE A 7 -61.06 -9.87 0.51
CA PHE A 7 -62.19 -9.04 0.12
C PHE A 7 -62.03 -8.51 -1.32
N THR A 8 -63.15 -8.59 -1.99
CA THR A 8 -63.38 -8.56 -3.46
C THR A 8 -63.89 -7.18 -3.91
N LEU A 9 -63.50 -6.84 -5.16
CA LEU A 9 -64.18 -6.01 -6.19
C LEU A 9 -65.34 -5.08 -5.84
N ALA A 10 -65.32 -3.88 -6.46
CA ALA A 10 -66.49 -3.32 -7.17
C ALA A 10 -66.07 -2.40 -8.31
N LEU A 11 -66.54 -2.75 -9.51
CA LEU A 11 -66.63 -1.93 -10.75
C LEU A 11 -67.88 -1.02 -10.72
N MET A 12 -67.80 0.11 -11.41
CA MET A 12 -68.84 0.78 -12.22
C MET A 12 -68.33 2.18 -12.57
N GLY A 13 -68.30 2.73 -13.77
CA GLY A 13 -69.07 2.58 -15.01
C GLY A 13 -69.61 3.91 -15.41
N SER A 14 -69.48 4.28 -16.74
CA SER A 14 -70.22 5.30 -17.50
C SER A 14 -69.74 6.77 -17.33
N GLY A 15 -69.52 7.60 -18.34
CA GLY A 15 -69.77 7.62 -19.79
C GLY A 15 -69.73 9.06 -20.30
N LEU A 16 -69.32 9.17 -21.55
CA LEU A 16 -69.77 10.10 -22.61
C LEU A 16 -69.34 11.58 -22.68
N ALA A 17 -68.79 11.83 -23.87
CA ALA A 17 -68.97 12.94 -24.80
C ALA A 17 -68.13 14.22 -24.64
N GLY A 18 -67.09 14.37 -25.45
CA GLY A 18 -67.09 15.11 -26.72
C GLY A 18 -66.88 16.62 -26.61
N ILE A 19 -65.73 17.05 -27.17
CA ILE A 19 -65.72 18.18 -28.14
C ILE A 19 -64.24 18.31 -28.61
N ALA A 20 -64.08 18.34 -29.97
CA ALA A 20 -62.80 18.62 -30.62
C ALA A 20 -62.47 20.12 -30.57
N ALA A 21 -61.25 20.45 -30.19
CA ALA A 21 -60.63 21.74 -30.48
C ALA A 21 -59.19 21.53 -30.96
N HIS A 22 -59.01 21.83 -32.28
CA HIS A 22 -57.66 21.92 -32.87
C HIS A 22 -56.92 23.13 -32.29
N ALA A 23 -55.79 22.88 -31.64
CA ALA A 23 -54.77 23.88 -31.37
C ALA A 23 -53.44 23.39 -31.89
N LEU A 24 -52.98 24.03 -32.96
CA LEU A 24 -51.60 23.95 -33.43
C LEU A 24 -50.68 24.47 -32.32
N GLY A 25 -49.93 23.57 -31.64
CA GLY A 25 -48.92 23.89 -30.64
C GLY A 25 -47.58 23.38 -31.14
N ALA A 26 -46.66 24.31 -31.38
CA ALA A 26 -45.29 24.06 -31.77
C ALA A 26 -44.60 23.03 -30.85
N GLY A 27 -44.15 21.93 -31.41
CA GLY A 27 -43.37 20.92 -30.72
C GLY A 27 -42.01 21.47 -30.28
N ALA A 28 -41.89 21.84 -29.04
CA ALA A 28 -40.58 22.00 -28.42
C ALA A 28 -40.01 20.59 -28.22
N SER A 29 -39.08 20.21 -29.08
CA SER A 29 -38.24 19.03 -28.91
C SER A 29 -37.43 19.19 -27.65
N VAL A 30 -37.85 18.52 -26.58
CA VAL A 30 -37.00 18.35 -25.38
C VAL A 30 -35.88 17.40 -25.79
N ALA A 31 -34.76 17.96 -26.19
CA ALA A 31 -33.52 17.19 -26.34
C ALA A 31 -33.21 16.53 -24.99
N ALA A 32 -33.43 15.22 -24.93
CA ALA A 32 -32.96 14.41 -23.82
C ALA A 32 -31.44 14.64 -23.69
N SER A 33 -31.01 15.36 -22.64
CA SER A 33 -29.62 15.49 -22.30
C SER A 33 -29.10 14.09 -22.05
N ALA A 34 -28.23 13.62 -22.94
CA ALA A 34 -27.44 12.39 -22.72
C ALA A 34 -26.76 12.47 -21.36
N PRO A 35 -26.66 11.36 -20.62
CA PRO A 35 -25.97 11.37 -19.33
C PRO A 35 -24.54 11.88 -19.56
N ARG A 36 -24.18 12.94 -18.83
CA ARG A 36 -22.82 13.49 -18.85
C ARG A 36 -21.88 12.32 -18.61
N GLY A 37 -21.06 12.01 -19.63
CA GLY A 37 -20.10 10.90 -19.60
C GLY A 37 -19.28 10.92 -18.31
N ALA A 38 -19.15 9.76 -17.70
CA ALA A 38 -18.22 9.55 -16.59
C ALA A 38 -16.88 10.20 -16.98
N ALA A 39 -16.37 11.06 -16.11
CA ALA A 39 -15.11 11.76 -16.33
C ALA A 39 -14.06 10.68 -16.70
N ARG A 40 -13.52 10.76 -17.91
CA ARG A 40 -12.45 9.85 -18.34
C ARG A 40 -11.30 10.09 -17.37
N GLY A 41 -10.86 9.04 -16.66
CA GLY A 41 -9.72 9.10 -15.76
C GLY A 41 -8.50 9.70 -16.46
N SER A 42 -7.56 10.24 -15.70
CA SER A 42 -6.31 10.79 -16.26
C SER A 42 -5.58 9.72 -17.09
N ALA A 43 -4.66 10.15 -17.97
CA ALA A 43 -3.86 9.21 -18.78
C ALA A 43 -3.11 8.20 -17.87
N LEU A 44 -2.61 8.66 -16.73
CA LEU A 44 -1.96 7.81 -15.73
C LEU A 44 -2.93 6.76 -15.16
N GLU A 45 -4.16 7.15 -14.78
CA GLU A 45 -5.16 6.20 -14.27
C GLU A 45 -5.52 5.14 -15.29
N GLN A 46 -5.63 5.50 -16.56
CA GLN A 46 -5.90 4.55 -17.65
C GLN A 46 -4.76 3.54 -17.82
N GLN A 47 -3.50 3.99 -17.77
CA GLN A 47 -2.34 3.13 -17.85
C GLN A 47 -2.24 2.19 -16.64
N LEU A 48 -2.49 2.68 -15.42
CA LEU A 48 -2.51 1.87 -14.21
C LEU A 48 -3.63 0.81 -14.23
N ALA A 49 -4.82 1.17 -14.75
CA ALA A 49 -5.91 0.22 -14.96
C ALA A 49 -5.56 -0.87 -15.98
N GLN A 50 -4.79 -0.54 -17.02
CA GLN A 50 -4.28 -1.53 -17.99
C GLN A 50 -3.29 -2.50 -17.35
N ILE A 51 -2.37 -2.00 -16.51
CA ILE A 51 -1.43 -2.86 -15.76
C ILE A 51 -2.20 -3.79 -14.82
N GLU A 52 -3.20 -3.28 -14.11
CA GLU A 52 -4.08 -4.09 -13.26
C GLU A 52 -4.72 -5.24 -14.04
N ALA A 53 -5.31 -4.93 -15.19
CA ALA A 53 -6.00 -5.91 -16.03
C ALA A 53 -5.09 -7.06 -16.52
N GLN A 54 -3.80 -6.81 -16.73
CA GLN A 54 -2.83 -7.81 -17.16
C GLN A 54 -2.56 -8.88 -16.07
N THR A 55 -2.78 -8.55 -14.81
CA THR A 55 -2.48 -9.44 -13.68
C THR A 55 -3.70 -10.23 -13.20
N GLY A 56 -4.90 -9.78 -13.56
CA GLY A 56 -6.17 -10.32 -13.02
C GLY A 56 -6.35 -10.09 -11.52
N GLY A 57 -5.47 -9.28 -10.91
CA GLY A 57 -5.53 -8.89 -9.51
C GLY A 57 -6.09 -7.48 -9.31
N ARG A 58 -5.81 -6.90 -8.14
CA ARG A 58 -6.16 -5.53 -7.77
C ARG A 58 -4.86 -4.76 -7.49
N LEU A 59 -4.64 -3.67 -8.23
CA LEU A 59 -3.45 -2.82 -8.14
C LEU A 59 -3.81 -1.49 -7.45
N GLY A 60 -3.10 -1.11 -6.40
CA GLY A 60 -3.19 0.18 -5.75
C GLY A 60 -1.87 0.94 -5.90
N VAL A 61 -1.92 2.15 -6.43
CA VAL A 61 -0.72 2.97 -6.65
C VAL A 61 -0.94 4.38 -6.14
N ALA A 62 0.06 4.92 -5.44
CA ALA A 62 0.15 6.34 -5.11
C ALA A 62 1.55 6.86 -5.46
N ILE A 63 1.62 7.99 -6.16
CA ILE A 63 2.85 8.63 -6.62
C ILE A 63 2.81 10.10 -6.20
N LEU A 64 3.91 10.59 -5.65
CA LEU A 64 4.10 11.99 -5.32
C LEU A 64 5.46 12.47 -5.85
N ASP A 65 5.46 13.28 -6.90
CA ASP A 65 6.60 14.17 -7.16
C ASP A 65 6.61 15.23 -6.06
N THR A 66 7.68 15.31 -5.26
CA THR A 66 7.74 16.22 -4.11
C THR A 66 7.90 17.69 -4.49
N ALA A 67 8.17 18.01 -5.76
CA ALA A 67 8.00 19.35 -6.31
C ALA A 67 6.51 19.74 -6.44
N SER A 68 5.60 18.76 -6.47
CA SER A 68 4.15 18.92 -6.46
C SER A 68 3.58 18.71 -5.06
N THR A 69 2.39 19.24 -4.81
CA THR A 69 1.67 19.01 -3.55
C THR A 69 0.59 17.93 -3.65
N LYS A 70 0.27 17.46 -4.86
CA LYS A 70 -0.85 16.57 -5.13
C LYS A 70 -0.37 15.18 -5.53
N PRO A 71 -0.66 14.13 -4.74
CA PRO A 71 -0.43 12.77 -5.16
C PRO A 71 -1.36 12.38 -6.31
N GLN A 72 -0.87 11.50 -7.18
CA GLN A 72 -1.62 10.89 -8.28
C GLN A 72 -1.57 9.36 -8.12
N GLY A 73 -2.50 8.63 -8.70
CA GLY A 73 -2.46 7.17 -8.65
C GLY A 73 -3.78 6.50 -8.99
N TRP A 74 -3.90 5.25 -8.57
CA TRP A 74 -5.02 4.36 -8.82
C TRP A 74 -5.41 3.65 -7.53
N ARG A 75 -6.69 3.52 -7.21
CA ARG A 75 -7.18 2.90 -5.97
C ARG A 75 -6.44 3.34 -4.71
N MET A 76 -6.02 4.61 -4.66
CA MET A 76 -5.14 5.15 -3.62
C MET A 76 -5.70 5.00 -2.20
N HIS A 77 -7.02 4.95 -2.05
CA HIS A 77 -7.71 4.93 -0.76
C HIS A 77 -8.30 3.55 -0.41
N GLU A 78 -8.07 2.53 -1.24
CA GLU A 78 -8.46 1.16 -0.93
C GLU A 78 -7.40 0.47 -0.07
N ARG A 79 -7.84 -0.48 0.78
CA ARG A 79 -6.93 -1.24 1.64
C ARG A 79 -6.23 -2.35 0.87
N PHE A 80 -4.95 -2.50 1.15
CA PHE A 80 -4.09 -3.56 0.65
C PHE A 80 -3.29 -4.19 1.78
N PRO A 81 -3.02 -5.52 1.75
CA PRO A 81 -2.11 -6.16 2.69
C PRO A 81 -0.70 -5.59 2.50
N MET A 82 -0.09 -5.12 3.60
CA MET A 82 1.26 -4.54 3.56
C MET A 82 2.32 -5.58 3.25
N CYS A 83 2.14 -6.79 3.76
CA CYS A 83 3.23 -7.74 3.83
C CYS A 83 4.50 -7.05 4.38
N SER A 84 5.68 -7.43 3.94
CA SER A 84 6.93 -6.90 4.47
C SER A 84 7.18 -5.40 4.26
N THR A 85 6.28 -4.64 3.60
CA THR A 85 6.44 -3.17 3.53
C THR A 85 6.26 -2.51 4.90
N PHE A 86 5.58 -3.17 5.87
CA PHE A 86 5.48 -2.68 7.25
C PHE A 86 6.85 -2.50 7.92
N LYS A 87 7.89 -3.22 7.47
CA LYS A 87 9.25 -3.13 8.02
C LYS A 87 9.88 -1.74 7.84
N PHE A 88 9.42 -0.97 6.85
CA PHE A 88 9.73 0.45 6.73
C PHE A 88 9.24 1.23 7.97
N LEU A 89 7.98 1.06 8.34
CA LEU A 89 7.40 1.71 9.52
C LEU A 89 8.08 1.22 10.81
N LEU A 90 8.39 -0.08 10.88
CA LEU A 90 9.07 -0.67 12.03
C LEU A 90 10.46 -0.08 12.26
N ALA A 91 11.30 -0.03 11.23
CA ALA A 91 12.62 0.59 11.33
C ALA A 91 12.51 2.08 11.67
N SER A 92 11.51 2.77 11.13
CA SER A 92 11.23 4.18 11.47
C SER A 92 10.83 4.35 12.93
N ALA A 93 9.99 3.45 13.48
CA ALA A 93 9.60 3.47 14.89
C ALA A 93 10.81 3.27 15.81
N VAL A 94 11.71 2.35 15.46
CA VAL A 94 12.99 2.15 16.18
C VAL A 94 13.82 3.41 16.16
N LEU A 95 13.95 4.06 15.00
CA LEU A 95 14.74 5.30 14.87
C LEU A 95 14.11 6.48 15.63
N VAL A 96 12.79 6.61 15.66
CA VAL A 96 12.10 7.61 16.50
C VAL A 96 12.40 7.35 17.98
N ARG A 97 12.34 6.10 18.44
CA ARG A 97 12.69 5.73 19.82
C ARG A 97 14.16 6.04 20.14
N LYS A 98 15.07 5.81 19.19
CA LYS A 98 16.49 6.17 19.30
C LYS A 98 16.65 7.69 19.44
N ASP A 99 15.98 8.48 18.62
CA ASP A 99 16.04 9.95 18.68
C ASP A 99 15.45 10.51 19.99
N GLN A 100 14.52 9.77 20.63
CA GLN A 100 13.95 10.08 21.94
C GLN A 100 14.81 9.55 23.12
N GLY A 101 15.95 8.92 22.87
CA GLY A 101 16.78 8.29 23.90
C GLY A 101 16.19 7.02 24.53
N LYS A 102 15.13 6.46 23.93
CA LYS A 102 14.43 5.25 24.42
C LYS A 102 14.95 3.95 23.79
N GLU A 103 15.86 4.04 22.84
CA GLU A 103 16.50 2.91 22.18
C GLU A 103 17.96 3.27 21.82
N GLN A 104 18.81 2.24 21.75
CA GLN A 104 20.21 2.37 21.32
C GLN A 104 20.46 1.39 20.18
N LEU A 105 20.89 1.90 19.02
CA LEU A 105 21.15 1.07 17.84
C LEU A 105 22.24 0.01 18.09
N GLY A 106 23.18 0.27 19.01
CA GLY A 106 24.21 -0.66 19.42
C GLY A 106 23.76 -1.72 20.44
N ARG A 107 22.55 -1.61 21.03
CA ARG A 107 22.02 -2.59 21.96
C ARG A 107 21.88 -3.94 21.26
N LYS A 108 22.41 -4.99 21.84
CA LYS A 108 22.29 -6.36 21.34
C LYS A 108 21.00 -7.02 21.82
N ILE A 109 20.36 -7.76 20.93
CA ILE A 109 19.26 -8.69 21.22
C ILE A 109 19.82 -10.09 21.00
N VAL A 110 19.88 -10.87 22.08
CA VAL A 110 20.23 -12.29 22.03
C VAL A 110 18.96 -13.10 21.91
N TYR A 111 18.94 -14.07 21.03
CA TYR A 111 17.76 -14.89 20.75
C TYR A 111 18.14 -16.33 20.44
N SER A 112 17.26 -17.26 20.76
CA SER A 112 17.45 -18.70 20.59
C SER A 112 16.99 -19.15 19.18
N LYS A 113 17.28 -20.41 18.83
CA LYS A 113 16.92 -20.98 17.53
C LYS A 113 15.42 -21.22 17.36
N ASP A 114 14.69 -21.37 18.46
CA ASP A 114 13.24 -21.64 18.47
C ASP A 114 12.39 -20.44 18.03
N VAL A 115 12.93 -19.20 18.10
CA VAL A 115 12.21 -18.01 17.59
C VAL A 115 12.46 -17.75 16.11
N VAL A 116 13.30 -18.56 15.45
CA VAL A 116 13.60 -18.37 14.03
C VAL A 116 12.44 -18.83 13.16
N VAL A 117 11.94 -17.92 12.33
CA VAL A 117 10.86 -18.19 11.37
C VAL A 117 11.38 -18.23 9.94
N ALA A 118 10.56 -18.71 9.01
CA ALA A 118 10.90 -18.77 7.59
C ALA A 118 11.30 -17.39 7.04
N ASN A 119 12.17 -17.38 6.04
CA ASN A 119 12.73 -16.18 5.42
C ASN A 119 13.52 -15.28 6.39
N SER A 120 14.53 -15.89 7.04
CA SER A 120 15.43 -15.22 7.98
C SER A 120 16.90 -15.40 7.57
N PRO A 121 17.32 -14.87 6.40
CA PRO A 121 18.62 -15.19 5.80
C PRO A 121 19.82 -14.60 6.58
N VAL A 122 19.61 -13.57 7.37
CA VAL A 122 20.67 -12.92 8.17
C VAL A 122 20.59 -13.32 9.63
N SER A 123 19.42 -13.23 10.23
CA SER A 123 19.22 -13.53 11.65
C SER A 123 19.20 -15.01 11.96
N GLY A 124 18.69 -15.87 11.05
CA GLY A 124 18.63 -17.31 11.26
C GLY A 124 19.99 -17.94 11.58
N PRO A 125 21.05 -17.73 10.79
CA PRO A 125 22.38 -18.26 11.07
C PRO A 125 23.03 -17.75 12.37
N ARG A 126 22.56 -16.63 12.93
CA ARG A 126 23.10 -16.01 14.16
C ARG A 126 22.33 -16.40 15.42
N ALA A 127 21.27 -17.19 15.29
CA ALA A 127 20.46 -17.64 16.43
C ALA A 127 21.24 -18.59 17.35
N GLY A 128 21.12 -18.39 18.66
CA GLY A 128 21.84 -19.13 19.68
C GLY A 128 23.29 -18.69 19.89
N GLY A 129 23.74 -17.61 19.23
CA GLY A 129 25.05 -16.98 19.42
C GLY A 129 24.96 -15.67 20.19
N ASP A 130 25.89 -14.74 19.91
CA ASP A 130 25.98 -13.43 20.59
C ASP A 130 24.88 -12.43 20.28
N GLY A 131 23.89 -12.85 19.47
CA GLY A 131 22.78 -12.02 19.03
C GLY A 131 23.18 -11.02 17.93
N MET A 132 22.28 -10.05 17.72
CA MET A 132 22.46 -8.96 16.76
C MET A 132 22.15 -7.63 17.41
N THR A 133 22.83 -6.57 16.97
CA THR A 133 22.48 -5.22 17.39
C THR A 133 21.14 -4.80 16.78
N VAL A 134 20.46 -3.84 17.40
CA VAL A 134 19.22 -3.26 16.88
C VAL A 134 19.44 -2.68 15.47
N ALA A 135 20.62 -2.07 15.22
CA ALA A 135 20.98 -1.58 13.87
C ALA A 135 21.06 -2.72 12.85
N GLU A 136 21.76 -3.81 13.16
CA GLU A 136 21.88 -4.99 12.28
C GLU A 136 20.51 -5.63 12.00
N LEU A 137 19.62 -5.69 13.00
CA LEU A 137 18.27 -6.20 12.83
C LEU A 137 17.43 -5.30 11.91
N CYS A 138 17.50 -3.97 12.06
CA CYS A 138 16.84 -3.03 11.16
C CYS A 138 17.36 -3.16 9.73
N GLU A 139 18.67 -3.24 9.55
CA GLU A 139 19.31 -3.45 8.25
C GLU A 139 18.85 -4.76 7.62
N ALA A 140 18.88 -5.87 8.35
CA ALA A 140 18.41 -7.17 7.86
C ALA A 140 16.92 -7.15 7.48
N ALA A 141 16.07 -6.52 8.31
CA ALA A 141 14.64 -6.39 8.05
C ALA A 141 14.36 -5.58 6.78
N ILE A 142 15.10 -4.50 6.53
CA ILE A 142 14.92 -3.65 5.35
C ILE A 142 15.57 -4.29 4.12
N THR A 143 16.88 -4.59 4.19
CA THR A 143 17.67 -4.94 3.00
C THR A 143 17.46 -6.36 2.51
N ARG A 144 17.10 -7.29 3.40
CA ARG A 144 16.89 -8.72 3.11
C ARG A 144 15.48 -9.20 3.42
N SER A 145 14.63 -8.29 3.90
CA SER A 145 13.26 -8.63 4.34
C SER A 145 13.23 -9.74 5.40
N ASP A 146 14.23 -9.80 6.28
CA ASP A 146 14.41 -10.82 7.31
C ASP A 146 13.26 -10.82 8.32
N ASN A 147 12.57 -11.96 8.44
CA ASN A 147 11.35 -12.06 9.23
C ASN A 147 11.62 -12.19 10.73
N THR A 148 12.63 -12.97 11.13
CA THR A 148 12.98 -13.07 12.55
C THR A 148 13.53 -11.74 13.06
N ALA A 149 14.35 -11.04 12.26
CA ALA A 149 14.79 -9.70 12.62
C ALA A 149 13.63 -8.73 12.85
N ALA A 150 12.60 -8.79 11.97
CA ALA A 150 11.40 -7.98 12.13
C ALA A 150 10.61 -8.34 13.39
N ASN A 151 10.44 -9.64 13.70
CA ASN A 151 9.72 -10.07 14.90
C ASN A 151 10.45 -9.65 16.19
N LEU A 152 11.78 -9.78 16.24
CA LEU A 152 12.59 -9.32 17.38
C LEU A 152 12.48 -7.80 17.60
N LEU A 153 12.47 -7.02 16.51
CA LEU A 153 12.26 -5.57 16.59
C LEU A 153 10.83 -5.23 17.02
N LEU A 154 9.80 -5.93 16.49
CA LEU A 154 8.40 -5.76 16.94
C LEU A 154 8.27 -6.03 18.44
N GLU A 155 8.82 -7.14 18.92
CA GLU A 155 8.83 -7.46 20.35
C GLU A 155 9.50 -6.34 21.18
N SER A 156 10.64 -5.82 20.71
CA SER A 156 11.39 -4.78 21.42
C SER A 156 10.63 -3.43 21.52
N ILE A 157 9.70 -3.16 20.63
CA ILE A 157 8.88 -1.94 20.68
C ILE A 157 7.53 -2.14 21.37
N GLY A 158 7.12 -3.39 21.68
CA GLY A 158 5.85 -3.75 22.33
C GLY A 158 4.83 -4.44 21.41
N GLY A 159 5.28 -5.03 20.30
CA GLY A 159 4.49 -5.86 19.40
C GLY A 159 3.75 -5.10 18.29
N PRO A 160 2.90 -5.81 17.51
CA PRO A 160 2.16 -5.23 16.39
C PRO A 160 1.28 -4.03 16.76
N ALA A 161 0.64 -4.06 17.94
CA ALA A 161 -0.19 -2.96 18.43
C ALA A 161 0.64 -1.68 18.61
N ALA A 162 1.85 -1.78 19.15
CA ALA A 162 2.75 -0.63 19.32
C ALA A 162 3.18 -0.01 17.98
N LEU A 163 3.32 -0.81 16.92
CA LEU A 163 3.54 -0.29 15.57
C LEU A 163 2.30 0.44 15.03
N THR A 164 1.11 -0.08 15.29
CA THR A 164 -0.13 0.62 14.97
C THR A 164 -0.24 1.95 15.72
N ASP A 165 0.11 1.99 17.00
CA ASP A 165 0.13 3.21 17.80
C ASP A 165 1.18 4.21 17.28
N PHE A 166 2.34 3.72 16.85
CA PHE A 166 3.33 4.57 16.17
C PHE A 166 2.76 5.22 14.91
N ALA A 167 2.05 4.47 14.06
CA ALA A 167 1.39 5.01 12.88
C ALA A 167 0.37 6.10 13.28
N ARG A 168 -0.43 5.88 14.34
CA ARG A 168 -1.34 6.91 14.89
C ARG A 168 -0.58 8.16 15.35
N GLY A 169 0.58 7.97 15.98
CA GLY A 169 1.44 9.04 16.48
C GLY A 169 2.00 9.95 15.39
N ILE A 170 2.22 9.44 14.17
CA ILE A 170 2.64 10.22 13.00
C ILE A 170 1.47 10.75 12.15
N GLY A 171 0.21 10.51 12.58
CA GLY A 171 -1.00 11.01 11.95
C GLY A 171 -1.74 10.02 11.05
N ASP A 172 -1.22 8.83 10.82
CA ASP A 172 -1.88 7.79 10.02
C ASP A 172 -2.98 7.08 10.84
N ARG A 173 -4.21 7.25 10.43
CA ARG A 173 -5.39 6.62 11.04
C ARG A 173 -5.84 5.35 10.32
N ILE A 174 -5.15 4.95 9.28
CA ILE A 174 -5.54 3.87 8.36
C ILE A 174 -4.73 2.60 8.62
N THR A 175 -3.41 2.70 8.59
CA THR A 175 -2.48 1.56 8.72
C THR A 175 -2.67 0.85 10.04
N ARG A 176 -2.67 -0.48 10.00
CA ARG A 176 -2.70 -1.33 11.19
C ARG A 176 -1.85 -2.58 10.97
N LEU A 177 -1.14 -2.96 12.00
CA LEU A 177 -0.48 -4.26 12.11
C LEU A 177 -1.10 -5.02 13.27
N ASP A 178 -1.47 -6.26 13.03
CA ASP A 178 -2.20 -7.11 13.98
C ASP A 178 -1.45 -8.38 14.31
N ARG A 179 -0.55 -8.81 13.44
CA ARG A 179 0.13 -10.10 13.53
C ARG A 179 1.64 -9.95 13.31
N ASN A 180 2.38 -10.98 13.70
CA ASN A 180 3.81 -11.12 13.44
C ASN A 180 4.07 -11.85 12.11
N GLU A 181 5.32 -11.83 11.66
CA GLU A 181 5.79 -12.70 10.58
C GLU A 181 5.77 -14.18 11.03
N PRO A 182 5.40 -15.12 10.15
CA PRO A 182 4.99 -14.92 8.75
C PRO A 182 3.48 -14.74 8.57
N THR A 183 2.66 -14.82 9.64
CA THR A 183 1.19 -14.91 9.55
C THR A 183 0.51 -13.66 8.99
N LEU A 184 1.16 -12.50 9.10
CA LEU A 184 0.67 -11.23 8.51
C LEU A 184 0.62 -11.23 6.96
N ASN A 185 1.24 -12.23 6.30
CA ASN A 185 1.30 -12.33 4.84
C ASN A 185 0.13 -13.12 4.22
N GLU A 186 -0.85 -13.53 5.00
CA GLU A 186 -2.00 -14.34 4.56
C GLU A 186 -2.85 -13.65 3.47
N ALA A 187 -2.90 -12.32 3.48
CA ALA A 187 -3.52 -11.48 2.45
C ALA A 187 -4.95 -11.88 2.06
N ARG A 188 -5.80 -12.26 3.03
CA ARG A 188 -7.19 -12.64 2.78
C ARG A 188 -7.99 -11.46 2.24
N GLU A 189 -8.82 -11.72 1.25
CA GLU A 189 -9.73 -10.74 0.72
C GLU A 189 -10.73 -10.27 1.80
N GLY A 190 -10.94 -8.96 1.88
CA GLY A 190 -11.82 -8.36 2.88
C GLY A 190 -11.28 -8.31 4.31
N ASP A 191 -10.13 -8.92 4.61
CA ASP A 191 -9.51 -8.87 5.92
C ASP A 191 -8.80 -7.51 6.13
N PRO A 192 -9.21 -6.70 7.13
CA PRO A 192 -8.56 -5.42 7.39
C PRO A 192 -7.23 -5.54 8.16
N ARG A 193 -6.89 -6.72 8.70
CA ARG A 193 -5.65 -6.92 9.47
C ARG A 193 -4.43 -6.77 8.58
N ASP A 194 -3.39 -6.18 9.13
CA ASP A 194 -2.07 -6.01 8.50
C ASP A 194 -2.14 -5.23 7.16
N THR A 195 -3.06 -4.26 7.09
CA THR A 195 -3.32 -3.49 5.88
C THR A 195 -3.03 -2.00 6.05
N THR A 196 -2.78 -1.36 4.91
CA THR A 196 -2.74 0.09 4.73
C THR A 196 -3.48 0.47 3.45
N THR A 197 -3.47 1.76 3.09
CA THR A 197 -3.82 2.24 1.75
C THR A 197 -2.58 2.85 1.08
N PRO A 198 -2.48 2.85 -0.26
CA PRO A 198 -1.37 3.52 -0.95
C PRO A 198 -1.18 4.97 -0.51
N ALA A 199 -2.26 5.72 -0.32
CA ALA A 199 -2.22 7.12 0.12
C ALA A 199 -1.71 7.29 1.55
N ALA A 200 -2.08 6.39 2.48
CA ALA A 200 -1.61 6.43 3.86
C ALA A 200 -0.10 6.13 3.91
N MET A 201 0.35 5.04 3.32
CA MET A 201 1.77 4.69 3.26
C MET A 201 2.60 5.79 2.56
N LEU A 202 2.09 6.40 1.49
CA LEU A 202 2.76 7.52 0.82
C LEU A 202 2.95 8.72 1.76
N THR A 203 1.92 9.02 2.57
CA THR A 203 1.96 10.09 3.58
C THR A 203 2.98 9.78 4.67
N ASP A 204 3.03 8.53 5.14
CA ASP A 204 4.01 8.07 6.12
C ASP A 204 5.43 8.19 5.59
N MET A 205 5.66 7.75 4.34
CA MET A 205 6.96 7.90 3.69
C MET A 205 7.38 9.37 3.61
N ARG A 206 6.47 10.28 3.20
CA ARG A 206 6.74 11.72 3.17
C ARG A 206 7.10 12.25 4.55
N THR A 207 6.34 11.86 5.58
CA THR A 207 6.50 12.30 6.96
C THR A 207 7.85 11.86 7.54
N LEU A 208 8.25 10.61 7.27
CA LEU A 208 9.43 9.99 7.87
C LEU A 208 10.72 10.27 7.08
N LEU A 209 10.66 10.30 5.74
CA LEU A 209 11.83 10.49 4.89
C LEU A 209 12.14 11.96 4.59
N LEU A 210 11.11 12.82 4.54
CA LEU A 210 11.23 14.22 4.12
C LEU A 210 10.78 15.21 5.20
N GLY A 211 10.07 14.74 6.22
CA GLY A 211 9.56 15.54 7.32
C GLY A 211 10.56 15.72 8.48
N LYS A 212 10.03 16.11 9.64
CA LYS A 212 10.80 16.39 10.86
C LYS A 212 10.61 15.38 11.98
N HIS A 213 9.94 14.25 11.74
CA HIS A 213 9.69 13.22 12.75
C HIS A 213 10.94 12.42 13.12
N LEU A 214 11.91 12.33 12.22
CA LEU A 214 13.23 11.77 12.47
C LEU A 214 14.28 12.88 12.50
N SER A 215 15.32 12.72 13.31
CA SER A 215 16.53 13.53 13.20
C SER A 215 17.19 13.35 11.84
N THR A 216 18.03 14.28 11.42
CA THR A 216 18.76 14.18 10.15
C THR A 216 19.53 12.87 10.06
N ALA A 217 20.29 12.51 11.11
CA ALA A 217 21.06 11.28 11.15
C ALA A 217 20.18 10.01 11.04
N SER A 218 18.99 10.01 11.66
CA SER A 218 18.06 8.89 11.57
C SER A 218 17.39 8.78 10.19
N ARG A 219 17.09 9.91 9.53
CA ARG A 219 16.61 9.91 8.13
C ARG A 219 17.67 9.38 7.15
N GLU A 220 18.90 9.82 7.31
CA GLU A 220 20.03 9.34 6.50
C GLU A 220 20.23 7.84 6.69
N GLN A 221 20.17 7.35 7.93
CA GLN A 221 20.27 5.91 8.23
C GLN A 221 19.13 5.10 7.61
N LEU A 222 17.87 5.57 7.73
CA LEU A 222 16.72 4.92 7.10
C LEU A 222 16.87 4.88 5.57
N THR A 223 17.28 6.00 4.99
CA THR A 223 17.53 6.13 3.55
C THR A 223 18.64 5.16 3.10
N ALA A 224 19.73 5.06 3.85
CA ALA A 224 20.83 4.14 3.55
C ALA A 224 20.37 2.67 3.57
N TRP A 225 19.56 2.27 4.55
CA TRP A 225 18.99 0.92 4.57
C TRP A 225 18.08 0.65 3.37
N LEU A 226 17.19 1.60 3.01
CA LEU A 226 16.32 1.46 1.83
C LEU A 226 17.11 1.38 0.53
N ALA A 227 18.13 2.22 0.36
CA ALA A 227 19.02 2.18 -0.81
C ALA A 227 19.82 0.86 -0.89
N GLY A 228 20.13 0.26 0.26
CA GLY A 228 20.79 -1.05 0.39
C GLY A 228 19.89 -2.25 0.11
N ASN A 229 18.59 -2.08 -0.20
CA ASN A 229 17.67 -3.19 -0.46
C ASN A 229 18.16 -4.10 -1.58
N LYS A 230 18.01 -5.43 -1.38
CA LYS A 230 18.43 -6.49 -2.31
C LYS A 230 17.25 -7.33 -2.84
N THR A 231 16.02 -6.90 -2.56
CA THR A 231 14.83 -7.66 -2.92
C THR A 231 13.97 -6.98 -3.99
N GLY A 232 14.34 -5.75 -4.43
CA GLY A 232 13.54 -4.90 -5.30
C GLY A 232 13.95 -4.85 -6.77
N ASP A 233 15.02 -5.53 -7.16
CA ASP A 233 15.65 -5.38 -8.49
C ASP A 233 14.69 -5.68 -9.66
N ALA A 234 13.70 -6.55 -9.47
CA ALA A 234 12.72 -6.92 -10.49
C ALA A 234 11.42 -6.08 -10.46
N ARG A 235 11.28 -5.17 -9.49
CA ARG A 235 10.05 -4.38 -9.27
C ARG A 235 10.21 -2.93 -9.71
N LEU A 236 9.84 -1.94 -8.89
CA LEU A 236 9.92 -0.52 -9.28
C LEU A 236 11.26 -0.16 -9.89
N ARG A 237 12.35 -0.66 -9.31
CA ARG A 237 13.73 -0.44 -9.77
C ARG A 237 13.91 -0.82 -11.24
N ALA A 238 13.34 -1.94 -11.69
CA ALA A 238 13.49 -2.44 -13.07
C ALA A 238 12.87 -1.50 -14.11
N GLY A 239 11.88 -0.68 -13.73
CA GLY A 239 11.22 0.27 -14.61
C GLY A 239 11.87 1.65 -14.66
N LEU A 240 12.86 1.92 -13.81
CA LEU A 240 13.49 3.23 -13.72
C LEU A 240 14.77 3.34 -14.58
N PRO A 241 15.14 4.57 -15.00
CA PRO A 241 16.45 4.81 -15.59
C PRO A 241 17.58 4.36 -14.63
N LYS A 242 18.60 3.71 -15.16
CA LYS A 242 19.73 3.19 -14.35
C LYS A 242 20.55 4.29 -13.65
N SER A 243 20.47 5.52 -14.12
CA SER A 243 21.12 6.69 -13.51
C SER A 243 20.39 7.19 -12.26
N TRP A 244 19.11 6.80 -12.06
CA TRP A 244 18.34 7.24 -10.90
C TRP A 244 18.67 6.40 -9.68
N GLN A 245 18.84 7.07 -8.56
CA GLN A 245 18.96 6.37 -7.27
C GLN A 245 17.59 6.03 -6.74
N ILE A 246 17.49 4.89 -6.09
CA ILE A 246 16.25 4.41 -5.46
C ILE A 246 16.56 3.74 -4.12
N GLY A 247 15.73 4.04 -3.12
CA GLY A 247 15.63 3.29 -1.88
C GLY A 247 14.24 2.69 -1.77
N ASP A 248 14.13 1.37 -1.62
CA ASP A 248 12.85 0.68 -1.67
C ASP A 248 12.68 -0.38 -0.58
N LYS A 249 11.43 -0.74 -0.31
CA LYS A 249 11.07 -1.90 0.51
C LYS A 249 9.98 -2.70 -0.15
N THR A 250 10.29 -3.95 -0.48
CA THR A 250 9.33 -4.89 -1.06
C THR A 250 8.45 -5.57 -0.01
N GLY A 251 7.30 -6.07 -0.45
CA GLY A 251 6.44 -6.98 0.28
C GLY A 251 5.95 -8.11 -0.62
N THR A 252 5.88 -9.33 -0.10
CA THR A 252 5.35 -10.49 -0.83
C THR A 252 4.50 -11.30 0.14
N GLY A 253 3.35 -11.74 -0.29
CA GLY A 253 2.42 -12.53 0.51
C GLY A 253 1.68 -13.57 -0.32
N GLU A 254 0.75 -14.23 0.34
CA GLU A 254 -0.15 -15.19 -0.30
C GLU A 254 -1.08 -14.50 -1.30
N ARG A 255 -1.91 -15.30 -1.99
CA ARG A 255 -2.96 -14.85 -2.90
C ARG A 255 -2.46 -13.89 -3.99
N GLY A 256 -1.25 -14.14 -4.53
CA GLY A 256 -0.70 -13.31 -5.60
C GLY A 256 -0.38 -11.89 -5.18
N THR A 257 0.03 -11.68 -3.93
CA THR A 257 0.40 -10.36 -3.40
C THR A 257 1.87 -10.05 -3.68
N SER A 258 2.13 -8.90 -4.31
CA SER A 258 3.46 -8.34 -4.58
C SER A 258 3.41 -6.83 -4.45
N ASN A 259 4.25 -6.28 -3.59
CA ASN A 259 4.25 -4.87 -3.21
C ASN A 259 5.65 -4.27 -3.33
N ASP A 260 5.71 -2.97 -3.58
CA ASP A 260 6.95 -2.20 -3.47
C ASP A 260 6.64 -0.76 -3.09
N ILE A 261 7.41 -0.20 -2.16
CA ILE A 261 7.36 1.21 -1.78
C ILE A 261 8.75 1.81 -1.95
N ALA A 262 8.84 2.99 -2.54
CA ALA A 262 10.13 3.56 -2.90
C ALA A 262 10.21 5.07 -2.73
N VAL A 263 11.38 5.55 -2.36
CA VAL A 263 11.85 6.91 -2.59
C VAL A 263 12.87 6.90 -3.72
N ILE A 264 12.67 7.75 -4.71
CA ILE A 264 13.45 7.80 -5.94
C ILE A 264 14.06 9.19 -6.02
N TRP A 265 15.34 9.26 -6.39
CA TRP A 265 16.06 10.51 -6.62
C TRP A 265 16.45 10.61 -8.11
N PRO A 266 15.58 11.23 -8.94
CA PRO A 266 15.91 11.54 -10.32
C PRO A 266 17.05 12.56 -10.36
N GLU A 267 17.89 12.48 -11.38
CA GLU A 267 18.98 13.43 -11.55
C GLU A 267 18.45 14.85 -11.77
N GLY A 268 18.92 15.81 -10.97
CA GLY A 268 18.56 17.23 -11.08
C GLY A 268 17.10 17.57 -10.72
N ARG A 269 16.35 16.65 -10.11
CA ARG A 269 14.94 16.83 -9.73
C ARG A 269 14.69 16.58 -8.25
N ALA A 270 13.55 17.03 -7.75
CA ALA A 270 13.06 16.69 -6.43
C ALA A 270 12.78 15.17 -6.32
N PRO A 271 12.88 14.59 -5.12
CA PRO A 271 12.56 13.18 -4.90
C PRO A 271 11.12 12.84 -5.30
N ILE A 272 10.91 11.60 -5.74
CA ILE A 272 9.59 11.05 -6.02
C ILE A 272 9.32 9.93 -5.03
N LEU A 273 8.15 9.93 -4.40
CA LEU A 273 7.67 8.84 -3.55
C LEU A 273 6.66 8.00 -4.34
N VAL A 274 6.81 6.68 -4.24
CA VAL A 274 5.94 5.72 -4.93
C VAL A 274 5.53 4.61 -3.97
N VAL A 275 4.26 4.26 -4.01
CA VAL A 275 3.70 3.08 -3.36
C VAL A 275 2.97 2.28 -4.43
N ALA A 276 3.30 1.00 -4.57
CA ALA A 276 2.63 0.06 -5.47
C ALA A 276 2.29 -1.22 -4.72
N TYR A 277 1.00 -1.52 -4.62
CA TYR A 277 0.44 -2.71 -3.97
C TYR A 277 -0.37 -3.51 -4.97
N LEU A 278 -0.02 -4.77 -5.17
CA LEU A 278 -0.76 -5.72 -6.01
C LEU A 278 -1.20 -6.90 -5.14
N THR A 279 -2.48 -7.26 -5.19
CA THR A 279 -3.02 -8.42 -4.47
C THR A 279 -4.11 -9.11 -5.27
N GLY A 280 -4.43 -10.37 -4.94
CA GLY A 280 -5.45 -11.12 -5.67
C GLY A 280 -5.02 -11.61 -7.05
N ALA A 281 -3.79 -11.38 -7.47
CA ALA A 281 -3.24 -11.79 -8.77
C ALA A 281 -2.84 -13.29 -8.77
N THR A 282 -3.79 -14.16 -8.41
CA THR A 282 -3.54 -15.59 -8.17
C THR A 282 -3.19 -16.38 -9.42
N GLN A 283 -3.59 -15.92 -10.60
CA GLN A 283 -3.27 -16.55 -11.88
C GLN A 283 -1.95 -16.07 -12.48
N ALA A 284 -1.46 -14.91 -12.02
CA ALA A 284 -0.18 -14.37 -12.47
C ALA A 284 0.98 -15.04 -11.74
N THR A 285 2.03 -15.39 -12.47
CA THR A 285 3.29 -15.88 -11.88
C THR A 285 3.99 -14.76 -11.08
N SER A 286 4.95 -15.13 -10.24
CA SER A 286 5.77 -14.10 -9.53
C SER A 286 6.43 -13.14 -10.50
N THR A 287 6.99 -13.63 -11.60
CA THR A 287 7.63 -12.81 -12.64
C THR A 287 6.64 -11.81 -13.28
N GLN A 288 5.41 -12.24 -13.56
CA GLN A 288 4.38 -11.36 -14.13
C GLN A 288 3.96 -10.27 -13.13
N ARG A 289 3.83 -10.61 -11.84
CA ARG A 289 3.52 -9.63 -10.80
C ARG A 289 4.66 -8.62 -10.62
N ASP A 290 5.90 -9.09 -10.62
CA ASP A 290 7.08 -8.21 -10.52
C ASP A 290 7.18 -7.30 -11.74
N ALA A 291 6.92 -7.81 -12.95
CA ALA A 291 6.86 -7.03 -14.18
C ALA A 291 5.75 -5.97 -14.16
N ALA A 292 4.59 -6.26 -13.56
CA ALA A 292 3.53 -5.27 -13.38
C ALA A 292 3.98 -4.11 -12.47
N ILE A 293 4.67 -4.40 -11.37
CA ILE A 293 5.25 -3.37 -10.51
C ILE A 293 6.37 -2.59 -11.25
N ALA A 294 7.18 -3.26 -12.07
CA ALA A 294 8.19 -2.60 -12.91
C ALA A 294 7.55 -1.62 -13.92
N GLN A 295 6.41 -1.96 -14.51
CA GLN A 295 5.66 -1.05 -15.39
C GLN A 295 5.20 0.21 -14.64
N VAL A 296 4.81 0.11 -13.36
CA VAL A 296 4.53 1.29 -12.53
C VAL A 296 5.79 2.16 -12.42
N GLY A 297 6.96 1.55 -12.20
CA GLY A 297 8.25 2.26 -12.20
C GLY A 297 8.51 3.00 -13.53
N ALA A 298 8.22 2.37 -14.66
CA ALA A 298 8.37 2.98 -15.98
C ALA A 298 7.41 4.18 -16.20
N LEU A 299 6.19 4.14 -15.64
CA LEU A 299 5.28 5.29 -15.66
C LEU A 299 5.84 6.45 -14.84
N VAL A 300 6.43 6.16 -13.67
CA VAL A 300 7.06 7.19 -12.82
C VAL A 300 8.22 7.88 -13.53
N ALA A 301 8.97 7.18 -14.36
CA ALA A 301 10.07 7.76 -15.13
C ALA A 301 9.60 8.80 -16.18
N ASN A 302 8.33 8.80 -16.53
CA ASN A 302 7.73 9.70 -17.53
C ASN A 302 6.90 10.85 -16.90
N ILE A 303 6.88 10.97 -15.58
CA ILE A 303 6.26 12.09 -14.84
C ILE A 303 7.32 13.16 -14.57
#